data_272625e296ad8cd97bc8171ca4754cfb
#
_entry.id   272625e296ad8cd97bc8171ca4754cfb
#
_cell.length_a   1.000
_cell.length_b   1.000
_cell.length_c   1.000
_cell.angle_alpha   90.00
_cell.angle_beta   90.00
_cell.angle_gamma   90.00
#
_symmetry.space_group_name_H-M   'P 1'
#
loop_
_entity.id
_entity.type
_entity.pdbx_description
1 polymer ?
#
loop_
_entity_poly.entity_id
_entity_poly.type
_entity_poly.pdbx_seq_one_letter_code
_entity_poly.pdbx_strand_id
1 'polypeptide(L)'
;MKICVIGLGLIGGSFAMDIRQRLKNVSLIGIDKNPEHGIQALDRQLIDAIGDMGDLEDADMVIVAIPVNAALELIPEILDRIGDECLVFDVGSTKAGICDLVSGHERRRNFLATHPIAGTEFSGPGAAIYGLYEGKTNIICEVEKTAFKLQERALELFSVLGMRIRYMEPRAHDKHIAYVSHLSHISSFMLGKTVIEKEKNERDIFDMAGSGFESTVRLAKSSPAMWAPIFQQNKANVIETLDEYINNLRQFRDLMEEDDFEAIYQEMEDTNRIKDILNGITIKTT
;
A
#
# COMPACT_ATOMS: atom_id res chain seq x y z
N MET A 1 -6.79 -10.55 -23.97
CA MET A 1 -7.01 -10.66 -22.52
C MET A 1 -7.71 -9.38 -22.06
N LYS A 2 -8.89 -9.50 -21.42
CA LYS A 2 -9.64 -8.37 -20.85
C LYS A 2 -9.27 -8.21 -19.37
N ILE A 3 -8.75 -7.06 -19.00
CA ILE A 3 -8.38 -6.74 -17.61
C ILE A 3 -9.21 -5.55 -17.13
N CYS A 4 -9.93 -5.74 -16.03
CA CYS A 4 -10.65 -4.67 -15.35
C CYS A 4 -9.81 -4.13 -14.19
N VAL A 5 -9.63 -2.80 -14.12
CA VAL A 5 -8.92 -2.12 -13.02
C VAL A 5 -9.95 -1.31 -12.25
N ILE A 6 -10.22 -1.72 -11.02
CA ILE A 6 -11.15 -1.05 -10.11
C ILE A 6 -10.37 -0.14 -9.17
N GLY A 7 -10.59 1.17 -9.31
CA GLY A 7 -9.79 2.22 -8.66
C GLY A 7 -8.63 2.68 -9.54
N LEU A 8 -8.79 3.85 -10.15
CA LEU A 8 -7.85 4.42 -11.12
C LEU A 8 -6.90 5.46 -10.48
N GLY A 9 -6.61 5.31 -9.17
CA GLY A 9 -5.65 6.13 -8.46
C GLY A 9 -4.19 5.83 -8.82
N LEU A 10 -3.24 6.27 -7.99
CA LEU A 10 -1.81 5.99 -8.16
C LEU A 10 -1.54 4.50 -8.46
N ILE A 11 -2.01 3.61 -7.61
CA ILE A 11 -1.70 2.17 -7.69
C ILE A 11 -2.37 1.53 -8.91
N GLY A 12 -3.70 1.62 -9.04
CA GLY A 12 -4.42 1.01 -10.18
C GLY A 12 -4.03 1.62 -11.51
N GLY A 13 -3.84 2.95 -11.58
CA GLY A 13 -3.35 3.63 -12.76
C GLY A 13 -1.94 3.21 -13.17
N SER A 14 -1.04 2.98 -12.20
CA SER A 14 0.31 2.47 -12.48
C SER A 14 0.29 1.02 -12.97
N PHE A 15 -0.60 0.15 -12.42
CA PHE A 15 -0.82 -1.19 -12.98
C PHE A 15 -1.27 -1.11 -14.44
N ALA A 16 -2.28 -0.29 -14.72
CA ALA A 16 -2.80 -0.12 -16.08
C ALA A 16 -1.69 0.37 -17.04
N MET A 17 -0.90 1.35 -16.62
CA MET A 17 0.21 1.90 -17.40
C MET A 17 1.28 0.85 -17.70
N ASP A 18 1.74 0.13 -16.70
CA ASP A 18 2.78 -0.89 -16.84
C ASP A 18 2.29 -2.07 -17.70
N ILE A 19 1.04 -2.53 -17.49
CA ILE A 19 0.42 -3.60 -18.29
C ILE A 19 0.36 -3.18 -19.74
N ARG A 20 -0.13 -1.98 -20.05
CA ARG A 20 -0.22 -1.46 -21.42
C ARG A 20 1.14 -1.44 -22.13
N GLN A 21 2.19 -1.05 -21.42
CA GLN A 21 3.52 -0.93 -21.99
C GLN A 21 4.24 -2.27 -22.18
N ARG A 22 3.96 -3.23 -21.32
CA ARG A 22 4.71 -4.50 -21.25
C ARG A 22 3.98 -5.69 -21.84
N LEU A 23 2.65 -5.66 -21.93
CA LEU A 23 1.84 -6.74 -22.49
C LEU A 23 1.20 -6.35 -23.83
N LYS A 24 1.08 -7.34 -24.72
CA LYS A 24 0.41 -7.18 -26.02
C LYS A 24 -0.99 -7.81 -25.98
N ASN A 25 -1.89 -7.30 -26.81
CA ASN A 25 -3.25 -7.85 -26.96
C ASN A 25 -4.05 -7.85 -25.64
N VAL A 26 -3.94 -6.76 -24.86
CA VAL A 26 -4.69 -6.53 -23.64
C VAL A 26 -5.68 -5.41 -23.89
N SER A 27 -6.93 -5.60 -23.43
CA SER A 27 -7.96 -4.58 -23.31
C SER A 27 -8.07 -4.18 -21.84
N LEU A 28 -7.86 -2.91 -21.53
CA LEU A 28 -7.89 -2.36 -20.18
C LEU A 28 -9.19 -1.58 -19.97
N ILE A 29 -10.04 -2.08 -19.10
CA ILE A 29 -11.29 -1.44 -18.69
C ILE A 29 -11.10 -0.82 -17.30
N GLY A 30 -11.35 0.47 -17.18
CA GLY A 30 -11.23 1.17 -15.90
C GLY A 30 -12.58 1.39 -15.23
N ILE A 31 -12.66 1.07 -13.96
CA ILE A 31 -13.86 1.26 -13.13
C ILE A 31 -13.47 2.12 -11.93
N ASP A 32 -14.06 3.30 -11.78
CA ASP A 32 -13.83 4.18 -10.64
C ASP A 32 -15.14 4.85 -10.21
N LYS A 33 -15.34 4.97 -8.89
CA LYS A 33 -16.53 5.64 -8.35
C LYS A 33 -16.59 7.14 -8.66
N ASN A 34 -15.42 7.76 -8.93
CA ASN A 34 -15.31 9.14 -9.37
C ASN A 34 -15.22 9.17 -10.90
N PRO A 35 -16.27 9.66 -11.61
CA PRO A 35 -16.28 9.72 -13.07
C PRO A 35 -15.10 10.51 -13.65
N GLU A 36 -14.63 11.53 -12.95
CA GLU A 36 -13.47 12.33 -13.40
C GLU A 36 -12.18 11.51 -13.46
N HIS A 37 -12.01 10.53 -12.55
CA HIS A 37 -10.87 9.62 -12.60
C HIS A 37 -10.91 8.74 -13.84
N GLY A 38 -12.08 8.26 -14.24
CA GLY A 38 -12.24 7.49 -15.48
C GLY A 38 -11.87 8.33 -16.70
N ILE A 39 -12.36 9.56 -16.80
CA ILE A 39 -12.05 10.49 -17.89
C ILE A 39 -10.54 10.78 -17.93
N GLN A 40 -9.93 11.16 -16.81
CA GLN A 40 -8.49 11.41 -16.74
C GLN A 40 -7.65 10.19 -17.11
N ALA A 41 -8.05 8.98 -16.69
CA ALA A 41 -7.36 7.76 -17.03
C ALA A 41 -7.46 7.44 -18.53
N LEU A 42 -8.60 7.71 -19.17
CA LEU A 42 -8.81 7.56 -20.59
C LEU A 42 -7.95 8.57 -21.39
N ASP A 43 -7.99 9.85 -21.01
CA ASP A 43 -7.20 10.93 -21.64
C ASP A 43 -5.69 10.66 -21.54
N ARG A 44 -5.25 10.08 -20.43
CA ARG A 44 -3.86 9.66 -20.22
C ARG A 44 -3.51 8.32 -20.87
N GLN A 45 -4.47 7.70 -21.56
CA GLN A 45 -4.31 6.40 -22.19
C GLN A 45 -3.90 5.28 -21.22
N LEU A 46 -4.33 5.35 -19.95
CA LEU A 46 -4.12 4.29 -18.97
C LEU A 46 -5.07 3.12 -19.23
N ILE A 47 -6.27 3.41 -19.71
CA ILE A 47 -7.35 2.46 -20.02
C ILE A 47 -7.83 2.64 -21.46
N ASP A 48 -8.51 1.63 -22.00
CA ASP A 48 -9.10 1.67 -23.35
C ASP A 48 -10.57 2.15 -23.29
N ALA A 49 -11.26 1.85 -22.20
CA ALA A 49 -12.64 2.28 -21.96
C ALA A 49 -12.91 2.45 -20.47
N ILE A 50 -13.89 3.33 -20.17
CA ILE A 50 -14.53 3.41 -18.86
C ILE A 50 -15.62 2.34 -18.84
N GLY A 51 -15.60 1.48 -17.83
CA GLY A 51 -16.55 0.38 -17.68
C GLY A 51 -17.35 0.47 -16.38
N ASP A 52 -18.14 -0.56 -16.17
CA ASP A 52 -18.93 -0.76 -14.96
C ASP A 52 -18.83 -2.20 -14.43
N MET A 53 -19.62 -2.55 -13.42
CA MET A 53 -19.59 -3.89 -12.81
C MET A 53 -20.09 -5.01 -13.75
N GLY A 54 -20.78 -4.69 -14.84
CA GLY A 54 -21.18 -5.67 -15.86
C GLY A 54 -20.00 -6.17 -16.70
N ASP A 55 -18.95 -5.35 -16.83
CA ASP A 55 -17.72 -5.71 -17.54
C ASP A 55 -16.91 -6.82 -16.87
N LEU A 56 -17.26 -7.21 -15.63
CA LEU A 56 -16.57 -8.27 -14.89
C LEU A 56 -16.94 -9.66 -15.35
N GLU A 57 -18.11 -9.85 -15.98
CA GLU A 57 -18.64 -11.17 -16.35
C GLU A 57 -17.72 -11.94 -17.34
N ASP A 58 -17.09 -11.22 -18.26
CA ASP A 58 -16.18 -11.75 -19.27
C ASP A 58 -14.71 -11.30 -19.07
N ALA A 59 -14.39 -10.76 -17.89
CA ALA A 59 -13.02 -10.37 -17.56
C ALA A 59 -12.12 -11.62 -17.35
N ASP A 60 -10.91 -11.55 -17.87
CA ASP A 60 -9.86 -12.56 -17.59
C ASP A 60 -9.17 -12.25 -16.24
N MET A 61 -9.12 -10.96 -15.87
CA MET A 61 -8.45 -10.51 -14.65
C MET A 61 -9.11 -9.23 -14.11
N VAL A 62 -9.22 -9.16 -12.79
CA VAL A 62 -9.71 -7.95 -12.08
C VAL A 62 -8.66 -7.52 -11.04
N ILE A 63 -8.21 -6.28 -11.15
CA ILE A 63 -7.29 -5.65 -10.21
C ILE A 63 -8.08 -4.70 -9.32
N VAL A 64 -8.09 -4.97 -8.00
CA VAL A 64 -8.85 -4.17 -7.03
C VAL A 64 -7.90 -3.23 -6.29
N ALA A 65 -7.88 -1.94 -6.70
CA ALA A 65 -6.97 -0.90 -6.21
C ALA A 65 -7.73 0.26 -5.56
N ILE A 66 -8.64 -0.05 -4.67
CA ILE A 66 -9.50 0.89 -3.94
C ILE A 66 -9.15 0.90 -2.44
N PRO A 67 -9.63 1.90 -1.65
CA PRO A 67 -9.43 1.92 -0.21
C PRO A 67 -9.88 0.62 0.47
N VAL A 68 -9.11 0.16 1.45
CA VAL A 68 -9.27 -1.17 2.06
C VAL A 68 -10.67 -1.43 2.64
N ASN A 69 -11.36 -0.41 3.18
CA ASN A 69 -12.74 -0.58 3.65
C ASN A 69 -13.73 -0.81 2.49
N ALA A 70 -13.57 -0.07 1.40
CA ALA A 70 -14.39 -0.29 0.20
C ALA A 70 -14.09 -1.66 -0.45
N ALA A 71 -12.84 -2.15 -0.36
CA ALA A 71 -12.49 -3.47 -0.84
C ALA A 71 -13.20 -4.60 -0.07
N LEU A 72 -13.37 -4.46 1.26
CA LEU A 72 -14.17 -5.41 2.04
C LEU A 72 -15.63 -5.51 1.59
N GLU A 73 -16.20 -4.39 1.16
CA GLU A 73 -17.59 -4.36 0.69
C GLU A 73 -17.71 -4.91 -0.74
N LEU A 74 -16.77 -4.55 -1.61
CA LEU A 74 -16.89 -4.78 -3.04
C LEU A 74 -16.35 -6.13 -3.53
N ILE A 75 -15.31 -6.70 -2.89
CA ILE A 75 -14.67 -7.93 -3.35
C ILE A 75 -15.64 -9.13 -3.36
N PRO A 76 -16.51 -9.35 -2.36
CA PRO A 76 -17.50 -10.41 -2.44
C PRO A 76 -18.43 -10.26 -3.67
N GLU A 77 -18.91 -9.04 -3.94
CA GLU A 77 -19.75 -8.76 -5.10
C GLU A 77 -19.00 -8.98 -6.43
N ILE A 78 -17.72 -8.60 -6.49
CA ILE A 78 -16.87 -8.89 -7.66
C ILE A 78 -16.79 -10.40 -7.87
N LEU A 79 -16.53 -11.17 -6.82
CA LEU A 79 -16.43 -12.63 -6.89
C LEU A 79 -17.74 -13.28 -7.35
N ASP A 80 -18.90 -12.74 -6.99
CA ASP A 80 -20.20 -13.22 -7.46
C ASP A 80 -20.42 -13.01 -8.97
N ARG A 81 -19.81 -11.98 -9.56
CA ARG A 81 -20.03 -11.56 -10.95
C ARG A 81 -19.07 -12.18 -11.95
N ILE A 82 -17.86 -12.50 -11.54
CA ILE A 82 -16.81 -12.98 -12.46
C ILE A 82 -17.07 -14.38 -13.02
N GLY A 83 -16.46 -14.68 -14.16
CA GLY A 83 -16.38 -16.05 -14.70
C GLY A 83 -15.43 -16.95 -13.91
N ASP A 84 -15.55 -18.28 -14.11
CA ASP A 84 -14.79 -19.30 -13.36
C ASP A 84 -13.27 -19.23 -13.56
N GLU A 85 -12.82 -18.72 -14.70
CA GLU A 85 -11.40 -18.61 -15.07
C GLU A 85 -10.83 -17.23 -14.82
N CYS A 86 -11.60 -16.31 -14.24
CA CYS A 86 -11.15 -14.95 -13.93
C CYS A 86 -10.28 -14.94 -12.67
N LEU A 87 -9.15 -14.26 -12.74
CA LEU A 87 -8.31 -13.95 -11.58
C LEU A 87 -8.73 -12.62 -10.98
N VAL A 88 -9.05 -12.58 -9.70
CA VAL A 88 -9.21 -11.33 -8.93
C VAL A 88 -8.05 -11.20 -7.96
N PHE A 89 -7.38 -10.05 -7.93
CA PHE A 89 -6.46 -9.75 -6.85
C PHE A 89 -6.63 -8.33 -6.34
N ASP A 90 -6.47 -8.16 -5.04
CA ASP A 90 -6.42 -6.84 -4.42
C ASP A 90 -4.98 -6.38 -4.21
N VAL A 91 -4.80 -5.09 -4.05
CA VAL A 91 -3.50 -4.46 -3.77
C VAL A 91 -3.54 -3.63 -2.47
N GLY A 92 -4.48 -3.94 -1.60
CA GLY A 92 -4.71 -3.24 -0.35
C GLY A 92 -3.58 -3.40 0.66
N SER A 93 -3.48 -2.42 1.57
CA SER A 93 -2.40 -2.35 2.57
C SER A 93 -2.65 -3.22 3.81
N THR A 94 -3.81 -3.86 3.94
CA THR A 94 -4.17 -4.80 5.02
C THR A 94 -4.68 -6.10 4.41
N LYS A 95 -4.40 -7.23 5.05
CA LYS A 95 -4.70 -8.56 4.47
C LYS A 95 -5.61 -9.43 5.33
N ALA A 96 -5.51 -9.37 6.65
CA ALA A 96 -6.27 -10.27 7.52
C ALA A 96 -7.78 -10.16 7.31
N GLY A 97 -8.31 -8.94 7.31
CA GLY A 97 -9.75 -8.70 7.17
C GLY A 97 -10.34 -9.23 5.86
N ILE A 98 -9.67 -9.00 4.73
CA ILE A 98 -10.16 -9.47 3.44
C ILE A 98 -10.02 -10.98 3.28
N CYS A 99 -8.93 -11.58 3.76
CA CYS A 99 -8.74 -13.03 3.74
C CYS A 99 -9.78 -13.75 4.59
N ASP A 100 -10.08 -13.24 5.79
CA ASP A 100 -11.13 -13.78 6.66
C ASP A 100 -12.51 -13.67 5.99
N LEU A 101 -12.82 -12.52 5.40
CA LEU A 101 -14.11 -12.24 4.76
C LEU A 101 -14.41 -13.20 3.60
N VAL A 102 -13.44 -13.42 2.73
CA VAL A 102 -13.64 -14.26 1.53
C VAL A 102 -13.37 -15.75 1.79
N SER A 103 -13.00 -16.15 3.01
CA SER A 103 -12.55 -17.51 3.32
C SER A 103 -13.58 -18.60 2.97
N GLY A 104 -14.88 -18.31 3.17
CA GLY A 104 -16.00 -19.21 2.86
C GLY A 104 -16.70 -18.95 1.53
N HIS A 105 -16.19 -18.03 0.71
CA HIS A 105 -16.84 -17.68 -0.55
C HIS A 105 -16.71 -18.80 -1.59
N GLU A 106 -17.77 -19.11 -2.33
CA GLU A 106 -17.76 -20.19 -3.33
C GLU A 106 -16.64 -20.02 -4.36
N ARG A 107 -16.35 -18.78 -4.74
CA ARG A 107 -15.26 -18.42 -5.68
C ARG A 107 -13.97 -17.96 -4.96
N ARG A 108 -13.74 -18.39 -3.71
CA ARG A 108 -12.47 -18.11 -3.00
C ARG A 108 -11.24 -18.47 -3.82
N ARG A 109 -11.34 -19.53 -4.60
CA ARG A 109 -10.24 -19.97 -5.48
C ARG A 109 -9.86 -19.00 -6.59
N ASN A 110 -10.71 -18.04 -6.90
CA ASN A 110 -10.48 -16.99 -7.90
C ASN A 110 -9.78 -15.75 -7.33
N PHE A 111 -9.65 -15.66 -6.01
CA PHE A 111 -9.09 -14.50 -5.33
C PHE A 111 -7.67 -14.74 -4.84
N LEU A 112 -6.78 -13.79 -5.13
CA LEU A 112 -5.40 -13.73 -4.63
C LEU A 112 -5.19 -12.46 -3.82
N ALA A 113 -4.93 -12.57 -2.53
CA ALA A 113 -4.66 -11.44 -1.65
C ALA A 113 -3.22 -10.96 -1.83
N THR A 114 -3.01 -9.71 -2.29
CA THR A 114 -1.67 -9.17 -2.53
C THR A 114 -1.48 -7.79 -1.90
N HIS A 115 -0.22 -7.41 -1.68
CA HIS A 115 0.16 -6.07 -1.27
C HIS A 115 1.51 -5.69 -1.89
N PRO A 116 1.52 -4.95 -3.00
CA PRO A 116 2.75 -4.37 -3.54
C PRO A 116 3.26 -3.27 -2.61
N ILE A 117 4.48 -3.44 -2.12
CA ILE A 117 5.14 -2.45 -1.24
C ILE A 117 5.70 -1.31 -2.12
N ALA A 118 4.78 -0.55 -2.65
CA ALA A 118 5.04 0.56 -3.58
C ALA A 118 4.02 1.67 -3.36
N GLY A 119 4.42 2.91 -3.62
CA GLY A 119 3.54 4.07 -3.51
C GLY A 119 4.32 5.35 -3.26
N THR A 120 3.59 6.45 -3.35
CA THR A 120 4.06 7.80 -3.02
C THR A 120 2.98 8.51 -2.20
N GLU A 121 3.25 9.72 -1.76
CA GLU A 121 2.29 10.59 -1.08
C GLU A 121 1.19 11.17 -1.99
N PHE A 122 1.33 11.01 -3.31
CA PHE A 122 0.38 11.53 -4.31
C PHE A 122 -0.78 10.55 -4.55
N SER A 123 -1.89 11.07 -5.09
CA SER A 123 -3.10 10.29 -5.35
C SER A 123 -3.79 10.70 -6.65
N GLY A 124 -4.76 9.88 -7.09
CA GLY A 124 -5.50 10.09 -8.34
C GLY A 124 -4.77 9.57 -9.58
N PRO A 125 -5.43 9.58 -10.76
CA PRO A 125 -4.88 9.07 -12.02
C PRO A 125 -3.65 9.87 -12.48
N GLY A 126 -3.59 11.16 -12.13
CA GLY A 126 -2.46 12.02 -12.41
C GLY A 126 -1.15 11.58 -11.77
N ALA A 127 -1.23 10.82 -10.68
CA ALA A 127 -0.08 10.31 -9.94
C ALA A 127 0.46 8.97 -10.47
N ALA A 128 -0.21 8.32 -11.44
CA ALA A 128 0.23 7.05 -12.01
C ALA A 128 1.64 7.16 -12.60
N ILE A 129 2.49 6.18 -12.30
CA ILE A 129 3.92 6.16 -12.65
C ILE A 129 4.24 4.85 -13.40
N TYR A 130 4.90 4.97 -14.54
CA TYR A 130 5.47 3.82 -15.24
C TYR A 130 6.64 3.24 -14.43
N GLY A 131 6.69 1.91 -14.31
CA GLY A 131 7.75 1.21 -13.57
C GLY A 131 7.65 1.35 -12.05
N LEU A 132 6.49 1.78 -11.50
CA LEU A 132 6.30 1.92 -10.06
C LEU A 132 6.68 0.65 -9.29
N TYR A 133 6.45 -0.51 -9.88
CA TYR A 133 6.59 -1.83 -9.24
C TYR A 133 7.96 -2.48 -9.47
N GLU A 134 8.79 -1.94 -10.35
CA GLU A 134 10.08 -2.52 -10.70
C GLU A 134 11.01 -2.63 -9.49
N GLY A 135 11.48 -3.85 -9.21
CA GLY A 135 12.29 -4.14 -8.01
C GLY A 135 11.53 -4.07 -6.68
N LYS A 136 10.23 -3.77 -6.68
CA LYS A 136 9.44 -3.71 -5.44
C LYS A 136 8.99 -5.10 -5.00
N THR A 137 8.81 -5.26 -3.70
CA THR A 137 8.26 -6.49 -3.13
C THR A 137 6.74 -6.49 -3.25
N ASN A 138 6.17 -7.58 -3.73
CA ASN A 138 4.74 -7.87 -3.64
C ASN A 138 4.53 -9.00 -2.63
N ILE A 139 3.83 -8.72 -1.55
CA ILE A 139 3.47 -9.72 -0.55
C ILE A 139 2.22 -10.45 -1.05
N ILE A 140 2.24 -11.78 -1.02
CA ILE A 140 1.10 -12.63 -1.36
C ILE A 140 0.71 -13.42 -0.12
N CYS A 141 -0.58 -13.33 0.24
CA CYS A 141 -1.14 -14.06 1.37
C CYS A 141 -2.08 -15.17 0.89
N GLU A 142 -2.08 -16.31 1.60
CA GLU A 142 -2.96 -17.46 1.34
C GLU A 142 -2.96 -17.92 -0.13
N VAL A 143 -1.80 -17.95 -0.76
CA VAL A 143 -1.65 -18.35 -2.17
C VAL A 143 -2.23 -19.74 -2.44
N GLU A 144 -2.12 -20.65 -1.48
CA GLU A 144 -2.62 -22.03 -1.56
C GLU A 144 -4.15 -22.11 -1.69
N LYS A 145 -4.89 -21.07 -1.32
CA LYS A 145 -6.35 -20.98 -1.48
C LYS A 145 -6.78 -20.53 -2.87
N THR A 146 -5.85 -20.06 -3.70
CA THR A 146 -6.10 -19.63 -5.08
C THR A 146 -5.87 -20.81 -6.03
N ALA A 147 -6.68 -20.95 -7.09
CA ALA A 147 -6.50 -22.02 -8.08
C ALA A 147 -5.13 -21.91 -8.76
N PHE A 148 -4.42 -23.04 -8.92
CA PHE A 148 -3.04 -23.07 -9.43
C PHE A 148 -2.85 -22.31 -10.75
N LYS A 149 -3.73 -22.52 -11.72
CA LYS A 149 -3.70 -21.81 -13.01
C LYS A 149 -3.81 -20.28 -12.87
N LEU A 150 -4.56 -19.82 -11.86
CA LEU A 150 -4.70 -18.39 -11.58
C LEU A 150 -3.50 -17.84 -10.83
N GLN A 151 -2.87 -18.64 -9.96
CA GLN A 151 -1.58 -18.29 -9.36
C GLN A 151 -0.51 -18.10 -10.44
N GLU A 152 -0.39 -19.02 -11.40
CA GLU A 152 0.56 -18.92 -12.52
C GLU A 152 0.34 -17.61 -13.29
N ARG A 153 -0.91 -17.30 -13.67
CA ARG A 153 -1.25 -16.06 -14.37
C ARG A 153 -0.86 -14.80 -13.58
N ALA A 154 -1.09 -14.79 -12.26
CA ALA A 154 -0.69 -13.69 -11.40
C ALA A 154 0.84 -13.55 -11.35
N LEU A 155 1.55 -14.64 -11.15
CA LEU A 155 3.02 -14.63 -11.04
C LEU A 155 3.70 -14.23 -12.35
N GLU A 156 3.14 -14.65 -13.51
CA GLU A 156 3.59 -14.16 -14.81
C GLU A 156 3.46 -12.65 -14.94
N LEU A 157 2.27 -12.10 -14.57
CA LEU A 157 2.07 -10.66 -14.57
C LEU A 157 3.09 -9.96 -13.64
N PHE A 158 3.22 -10.39 -12.40
CA PHE A 158 4.13 -9.77 -11.43
C PHE A 158 5.60 -9.86 -11.87
N SER A 159 5.98 -10.96 -12.52
CA SER A 159 7.31 -11.11 -13.12
C SER A 159 7.55 -10.10 -14.25
N VAL A 160 6.58 -9.91 -15.15
CA VAL A 160 6.65 -8.92 -16.23
C VAL A 160 6.75 -7.49 -15.67
N LEU A 161 6.10 -7.22 -14.55
CA LEU A 161 6.18 -5.93 -13.84
C LEU A 161 7.48 -5.76 -13.02
N GLY A 162 8.36 -6.77 -13.00
CA GLY A 162 9.63 -6.73 -12.29
C GLY A 162 9.49 -6.81 -10.77
N MET A 163 8.38 -7.34 -10.26
CA MET A 163 8.13 -7.47 -8.82
C MET A 163 8.89 -8.65 -8.21
N ARG A 164 9.27 -8.52 -6.95
CA ARG A 164 9.81 -9.62 -6.13
C ARG A 164 8.71 -10.18 -5.25
N ILE A 165 8.50 -11.49 -5.30
CA ILE A 165 7.42 -12.13 -4.56
C ILE A 165 7.90 -12.57 -3.17
N ARG A 166 7.07 -12.31 -2.16
CA ARG A 166 7.18 -12.83 -0.80
C ARG A 166 5.83 -13.38 -0.35
N TYR A 167 5.84 -14.58 0.21
CA TYR A 167 4.65 -15.19 0.78
C TYR A 167 4.62 -14.92 2.29
N MET A 168 3.45 -14.60 2.81
CA MET A 168 3.28 -14.28 4.22
C MET A 168 1.86 -14.67 4.69
N GLU A 169 1.74 -15.06 5.93
CA GLU A 169 0.43 -15.26 6.56
C GLU A 169 -0.25 -13.89 6.79
N PRO A 170 -1.59 -13.76 6.57
CA PRO A 170 -2.27 -12.45 6.59
C PRO A 170 -2.11 -11.67 7.89
N ARG A 171 -2.19 -12.33 9.05
CA ARG A 171 -2.05 -11.65 10.35
C ARG A 171 -0.61 -11.24 10.64
N ALA A 172 0.36 -12.06 10.22
CA ALA A 172 1.77 -11.72 10.29
C ALA A 172 2.09 -10.53 9.39
N HIS A 173 1.51 -10.47 8.17
CA HIS A 173 1.60 -9.33 7.29
C HIS A 173 1.12 -8.05 7.99
N ASP A 174 -0.11 -8.09 8.54
CA ASP A 174 -0.72 -6.91 9.16
C ASP A 174 0.06 -6.45 10.41
N LYS A 175 0.62 -7.39 11.18
CA LYS A 175 1.53 -7.07 12.28
C LYS A 175 2.82 -6.40 11.80
N HIS A 176 3.51 -6.98 10.81
CA HIS A 176 4.79 -6.46 10.34
C HIS A 176 4.66 -5.11 9.64
N ILE A 177 3.60 -4.90 8.85
CA ILE A 177 3.39 -3.64 8.15
C ILE A 177 3.06 -2.50 9.12
N ALA A 178 2.51 -2.79 10.30
CA ALA A 178 2.28 -1.81 11.34
C ALA A 178 3.59 -1.14 11.79
N TYR A 179 4.67 -1.92 11.97
CA TYR A 179 5.98 -1.40 12.36
C TYR A 179 6.66 -0.56 11.28
N VAL A 180 6.69 -1.05 10.03
CA VAL A 180 7.54 -0.43 8.99
C VAL A 180 6.81 0.62 8.14
N SER A 181 5.48 0.69 8.23
CA SER A 181 4.68 1.61 7.43
C SER A 181 3.72 2.44 8.28
N HIS A 182 2.83 1.80 9.04
CA HIS A 182 1.77 2.51 9.76
C HIS A 182 2.36 3.44 10.82
N LEU A 183 3.30 2.95 11.62
CA LEU A 183 4.01 3.75 12.62
C LEU A 183 4.75 4.93 11.98
N SER A 184 5.40 4.73 10.84
CA SER A 184 6.12 5.79 10.13
C SER A 184 5.19 6.94 9.73
N HIS A 185 3.96 6.62 9.26
CA HIS A 185 2.97 7.63 8.92
C HIS A 185 2.46 8.36 10.16
N ILE A 186 2.12 7.62 11.23
CA ILE A 186 1.68 8.23 12.50
C ILE A 186 2.75 9.17 13.04
N SER A 187 4.02 8.74 13.05
CA SER A 187 5.16 9.56 13.51
C SER A 187 5.29 10.84 12.70
N SER A 188 5.20 10.75 11.36
CA SER A 188 5.21 11.91 10.47
C SER A 188 4.05 12.88 10.75
N PHE A 189 2.82 12.36 10.86
CA PHE A 189 1.64 13.18 11.16
C PHE A 189 1.74 13.85 12.52
N MET A 190 2.19 13.12 13.55
CA MET A 190 2.26 13.67 14.92
C MET A 190 3.42 14.65 15.08
N LEU A 191 4.56 14.42 14.45
CA LEU A 191 5.65 15.40 14.41
C LEU A 191 5.20 16.69 13.71
N GLY A 192 4.59 16.56 12.53
CA GLY A 192 4.05 17.72 11.81
C GLY A 192 3.00 18.48 12.61
N LYS A 193 2.08 17.78 13.27
CA LYS A 193 1.09 18.39 14.18
C LYS A 193 1.76 19.15 15.31
N THR A 194 2.76 18.57 15.98
CA THR A 194 3.47 19.19 17.10
C THR A 194 4.09 20.53 16.69
N VAL A 195 4.75 20.57 15.52
CA VAL A 195 5.39 21.80 15.04
C VAL A 195 4.34 22.84 14.61
N ILE A 196 3.27 22.44 13.91
CA ILE A 196 2.17 23.33 13.50
C ILE A 196 1.48 23.96 14.72
N GLU A 197 1.25 23.19 15.79
CA GLU A 197 0.62 23.70 17.00
C GLU A 197 1.54 24.69 17.75
N LYS A 198 2.84 24.43 17.77
CA LYS A 198 3.82 25.29 18.43
C LYS A 198 4.04 26.60 17.67
N GLU A 199 4.08 26.58 16.35
CA GLU A 199 4.27 27.75 15.49
C GLU A 199 3.19 28.81 15.66
N LYS A 200 1.97 28.43 16.06
CA LYS A 200 0.88 29.39 16.37
C LYS A 200 1.27 30.39 17.47
N ASN A 201 2.15 29.99 18.38
CA ASN A 201 2.58 30.78 19.53
C ASN A 201 4.00 31.35 19.39
N GLU A 202 4.84 30.69 18.58
CA GLU A 202 6.24 31.06 18.36
C GLU A 202 6.47 31.11 16.83
N ARG A 203 6.44 32.33 16.31
CA ARG A 203 6.72 32.61 14.91
C ARG A 203 8.17 32.22 14.57
N ASP A 204 8.44 32.03 13.31
CA ASP A 204 9.75 31.75 12.75
C ASP A 204 10.24 30.29 12.91
N ILE A 205 9.45 29.38 13.52
CA ILE A 205 9.83 27.96 13.60
C ILE A 205 10.01 27.37 12.20
N PHE A 206 9.11 27.72 11.25
CA PHE A 206 9.20 27.19 9.88
C PHE A 206 10.36 27.80 9.08
N ASP A 207 10.87 28.97 9.45
CA ASP A 207 12.06 29.55 8.82
C ASP A 207 13.33 28.71 9.07
N MET A 208 13.29 27.87 10.11
CA MET A 208 14.35 26.92 10.45
C MET A 208 14.13 25.51 9.88
N ALA A 209 13.01 25.29 9.16
CA ALA A 209 12.65 23.99 8.61
C ALA A 209 13.54 23.64 7.40
N GLY A 210 14.56 22.83 7.63
CA GLY A 210 15.47 22.33 6.60
C GLY A 210 15.02 20.97 6.01
N SER A 211 15.85 20.45 5.11
CA SER A 211 15.62 19.17 4.41
C SER A 211 15.44 17.96 5.35
N GLY A 212 16.07 17.98 6.53
CA GLY A 212 15.90 16.94 7.54
C GLY A 212 14.46 16.88 8.06
N PHE A 213 13.88 18.02 8.43
CA PHE A 213 12.49 18.11 8.83
C PHE A 213 11.56 17.70 7.69
N GLU A 214 11.76 18.27 6.48
CA GLU A 214 10.96 17.94 5.31
C GLU A 214 10.93 16.44 5.02
N SER A 215 12.07 15.76 5.03
CA SER A 215 12.15 14.33 4.79
C SER A 215 11.40 13.51 5.86
N THR A 216 11.49 13.93 7.13
CA THR A 216 10.85 13.23 8.25
C THR A 216 9.33 13.38 8.23
N VAL A 217 8.80 14.57 7.88
CA VAL A 217 7.35 14.82 7.83
C VAL A 217 6.74 14.58 6.44
N ARG A 218 7.51 14.09 5.47
CA ARG A 218 7.04 13.88 4.09
C ARG A 218 5.77 13.03 4.02
N LEU A 219 5.68 11.99 4.84
CA LEU A 219 4.52 11.08 4.86
C LEU A 219 3.26 11.75 5.41
N ALA A 220 3.36 12.86 6.15
CA ALA A 220 2.20 13.65 6.59
C ALA A 220 1.46 14.35 5.45
N LYS A 221 2.03 14.37 4.23
CA LYS A 221 1.36 14.85 3.00
C LYS A 221 0.38 13.81 2.43
N SER A 222 0.36 12.59 2.95
CA SER A 222 -0.51 11.49 2.46
C SER A 222 -1.99 11.73 2.79
N SER A 223 -2.87 11.15 1.96
CA SER A 223 -4.32 11.31 2.08
C SER A 223 -4.90 10.70 3.36
N PRO A 224 -5.58 11.48 4.22
CA PRO A 224 -6.28 10.94 5.39
C PRO A 224 -7.38 9.94 5.03
N ALA A 225 -8.06 10.13 3.89
CA ALA A 225 -9.11 9.22 3.40
C ALA A 225 -8.58 7.83 3.06
N MET A 226 -7.29 7.71 2.73
CA MET A 226 -6.64 6.42 2.53
C MET A 226 -6.15 5.83 3.86
N TRP A 227 -5.55 6.64 4.74
CA TRP A 227 -4.89 6.14 5.95
C TRP A 227 -5.83 5.82 7.10
N ALA A 228 -6.91 6.57 7.29
CA ALA A 228 -7.87 6.30 8.37
C ALA A 228 -8.50 4.89 8.25
N PRO A 229 -8.93 4.41 7.07
CA PRO A 229 -9.37 3.02 6.88
C PRO A 229 -8.30 1.98 7.19
N ILE A 230 -7.04 2.23 6.82
CA ILE A 230 -5.91 1.33 7.11
C ILE A 230 -5.71 1.19 8.62
N PHE A 231 -5.68 2.31 9.35
CA PHE A 231 -5.55 2.30 10.81
C PHE A 231 -6.75 1.63 11.48
N GLN A 232 -7.95 1.81 10.93
CA GLN A 232 -9.16 1.16 11.45
C GLN A 232 -9.09 -0.36 11.31
N GLN A 233 -8.70 -0.88 10.14
CA GLN A 233 -8.61 -2.32 9.90
C GLN A 233 -7.47 -2.98 10.67
N ASN A 234 -6.35 -2.29 10.84
CA ASN A 234 -5.18 -2.81 11.54
C ASN A 234 -5.05 -2.28 12.98
N LYS A 235 -6.15 -1.86 13.59
CA LYS A 235 -6.18 -1.09 14.84
C LYS A 235 -5.38 -1.74 15.97
N ALA A 236 -5.53 -3.04 16.19
CA ALA A 236 -4.86 -3.73 17.31
C ALA A 236 -3.33 -3.69 17.17
N ASN A 237 -2.80 -4.04 15.99
CA ASN A 237 -1.37 -4.00 15.71
C ASN A 237 -0.81 -2.57 15.72
N VAL A 238 -1.60 -1.59 15.23
CA VAL A 238 -1.22 -0.18 15.26
C VAL A 238 -1.10 0.34 16.70
N ILE A 239 -2.03 -0.02 17.58
CA ILE A 239 -1.97 0.36 19.00
C ILE A 239 -0.74 -0.27 19.67
N GLU A 240 -0.53 -1.58 19.50
CA GLU A 240 0.63 -2.30 20.05
C GLU A 240 1.95 -1.60 19.65
N THR A 241 2.12 -1.34 18.35
CA THR A 241 3.32 -0.70 17.81
C THR A 241 3.49 0.75 18.30
N LEU A 242 2.38 1.47 18.43
CA LEU A 242 2.39 2.85 18.90
C LEU A 242 2.75 2.94 20.39
N ASP A 243 2.25 2.00 21.21
CA ASP A 243 2.58 1.93 22.63
C ASP A 243 4.09 1.68 22.84
N GLU A 244 4.68 0.77 22.06
CA GLU A 244 6.13 0.54 22.08
C GLU A 244 6.90 1.80 21.68
N TYR A 245 6.47 2.50 20.63
CA TYR A 245 7.12 3.73 20.20
C TYR A 245 6.99 4.86 21.24
N ILE A 246 5.84 5.01 21.87
CA ILE A 246 5.63 5.97 22.97
C ILE A 246 6.55 5.65 24.14
N ASN A 247 6.74 4.37 24.48
CA ASN A 247 7.66 3.96 25.54
C ASN A 247 9.10 4.31 25.21
N ASN A 248 9.56 4.07 23.98
CA ASN A 248 10.90 4.46 23.54
C ASN A 248 11.10 5.99 23.64
N LEU A 249 10.10 6.78 23.22
CA LEU A 249 10.16 8.24 23.36
C LEU A 249 10.21 8.70 24.83
N ARG A 250 9.47 8.03 25.71
CA ARG A 250 9.51 8.34 27.16
C ARG A 250 10.89 8.01 27.75
N GLN A 251 11.45 6.84 27.45
CA GLN A 251 12.78 6.46 27.90
C GLN A 251 13.83 7.49 27.45
N PHE A 252 13.80 7.89 26.18
CA PHE A 252 14.70 8.91 25.68
C PHE A 252 14.54 10.25 26.40
N ARG A 253 13.30 10.68 26.67
CA ARG A 253 13.03 11.88 27.45
C ARG A 253 13.57 11.76 28.87
N ASP A 254 13.37 10.63 29.53
CA ASP A 254 13.79 10.41 30.91
C ASP A 254 15.34 10.48 31.02
N LEU A 255 16.08 9.90 30.06
CA LEU A 255 17.53 10.06 29.96
C LEU A 255 17.97 11.53 29.80
N MET A 256 17.19 12.32 29.03
CA MET A 256 17.44 13.76 28.90
C MET A 256 17.20 14.50 30.21
N GLU A 257 16.17 14.16 31.01
CA GLU A 257 15.86 14.74 32.30
C GLU A 257 16.91 14.40 33.38
N GLU A 258 17.55 13.22 33.24
CA GLU A 258 18.61 12.72 34.14
C GLU A 258 20.01 13.17 33.72
N ASP A 259 20.15 13.96 32.65
CA ASP A 259 21.42 14.36 32.04
C ASP A 259 22.34 13.17 31.66
N ASP A 260 21.78 11.98 31.43
CA ASP A 260 22.56 10.77 31.04
C ASP A 260 22.84 10.76 29.52
N PHE A 261 23.74 11.65 29.12
CA PHE A 261 24.14 11.79 27.71
C PHE A 261 25.00 10.61 27.21
N GLU A 262 25.61 9.84 28.10
CA GLU A 262 26.34 8.63 27.71
C GLU A 262 25.37 7.54 27.28
N ALA A 263 24.28 7.31 28.02
CA ALA A 263 23.21 6.38 27.64
C ALA A 263 22.52 6.82 26.35
N ILE A 264 22.24 8.12 26.19
CA ILE A 264 21.67 8.66 24.94
C ILE A 264 22.59 8.38 23.74
N TYR A 265 23.90 8.60 23.92
CA TYR A 265 24.87 8.31 22.85
C TYR A 265 24.83 6.83 22.47
N GLN A 266 24.82 5.93 23.45
CA GLN A 266 24.79 4.49 23.22
C GLN A 266 23.51 4.05 22.51
N GLU A 267 22.33 4.55 22.92
CA GLU A 267 21.03 4.30 22.25
C GLU A 267 21.07 4.71 20.78
N MET A 268 21.64 5.89 20.47
CA MET A 268 21.77 6.35 19.09
C MET A 268 22.76 5.49 18.28
N GLU A 269 23.88 5.09 18.89
CA GLU A 269 24.88 4.21 18.24
C GLU A 269 24.28 2.83 17.91
N ASP A 270 23.58 2.24 18.86
CA ASP A 270 22.90 0.95 18.66
C ASP A 270 21.81 1.03 17.57
N THR A 271 21.10 2.18 17.50
CA THR A 271 20.07 2.41 16.48
C THR A 271 20.67 2.64 15.10
N ASN A 272 21.91 3.13 14.97
CA ASN A 272 22.59 3.36 13.69
C ASN A 272 22.76 2.09 12.85
N ARG A 273 22.69 0.89 13.45
CA ARG A 273 22.66 -0.39 12.70
C ARG A 273 21.53 -0.46 11.67
N ILE A 274 20.49 0.39 11.78
CA ILE A 274 19.44 0.49 10.76
C ILE A 274 20.01 0.82 9.39
N LYS A 275 21.13 1.55 9.32
CA LYS A 275 21.83 1.87 8.08
C LYS A 275 22.27 0.61 7.33
N ASP A 276 22.83 -0.37 8.06
CA ASP A 276 23.29 -1.63 7.45
C ASP A 276 22.11 -2.49 6.99
N ILE A 277 21.02 -2.49 7.75
CA ILE A 277 19.78 -3.18 7.38
C ILE A 277 19.22 -2.59 6.07
N LEU A 278 19.13 -1.27 5.96
CA LEU A 278 18.61 -0.60 4.76
C LEU A 278 19.54 -0.79 3.55
N ASN A 279 20.86 -0.73 3.74
CA ASN A 279 21.85 -1.02 2.70
C ASN A 279 21.71 -2.47 2.23
N GLY A 280 21.55 -3.44 3.15
CA GLY A 280 21.33 -4.84 2.81
C GLY A 280 20.02 -5.10 2.03
N ILE A 281 19.00 -4.29 2.25
CA ILE A 281 17.77 -4.31 1.44
C ILE A 281 18.06 -3.78 0.04
N THR A 282 18.78 -2.67 -0.09
CA THR A 282 19.14 -2.06 -1.38
C THR A 282 20.03 -2.97 -2.23
N ILE A 283 21.05 -3.62 -1.63
CA ILE A 283 21.95 -4.54 -2.32
C ILE A 283 21.21 -5.78 -2.85
N LYS A 284 20.18 -6.26 -2.14
CA LYS A 284 19.35 -7.37 -2.62
C LYS A 284 18.40 -6.97 -3.74
N THR A 285 18.33 -5.68 -4.09
CA THR A 285 17.44 -5.14 -5.13
C THR A 285 18.16 -4.88 -6.46
N THR A 286 19.49 -4.97 -6.49
CA THR A 286 20.33 -4.83 -7.70
C THR A 286 20.75 -6.20 -8.21
#